data_727616ef302fc54f1ba702f401df9dda
#
_entry.id   727616ef302fc54f1ba702f401df9dda
#
_cell.length_a   1.000
_cell.length_b   1.000
_cell.length_c   1.000
_cell.angle_alpha   90.00
_cell.angle_beta   90.00
_cell.angle_gamma   90.00
#
_symmetry.space_group_name_H-M   'P 1'
#
loop_
_entity.id
_entity.type
_entity.pdbx_description
1 polymer ?
#
loop_
_entity_poly.entity_id
_entity_poly.type
_entity_poly.pdbx_seq_one_letter_code
_entity_poly.pdbx_strand_id
1 'polypeptide(L)'
;MASERHALRGAHDGRPHEGAAGYTRRPMPASTNLIDLRSDTVTHPTPEMRRAMAEAELGDDVFGDDPTVIRLEERAAELLGKEAGLFVSSGTQGNLVSQMAHLRRGMELITDADSHIVQHEAGGHAAIVGVSARTIPGRRDGTMDPDAIAAAFRDSTDLHNPITGLVTLENTHLESMGQPLSPEYTAQIAGVAHYRDVPLHVDGARLFNAAIALGVPAAALVRDADSATFCLSKGLACPIGSVVVGSRGVIDRASRARKILGGGMRQVGVIAAPGLIALRDGAAGMIERLADDHANARRLADALAEMPGVEDQHGRGPFDPARVRTNLVIFRVPAGQRRAFLNALTDDGILMIPFGPEAVRAVTHYGIEADDIERTIEASRRALGVRTAVPVA
;
A
#
# COMPACT_ATOMS: atom_id res chain seq x y z
N MET A 1 -32.17 15.70 52.18
CA MET A 1 -32.55 15.39 50.77
C MET A 1 -31.30 15.09 50.01
N ALA A 2 -31.01 13.80 49.82
CA ALA A 2 -29.82 13.28 49.17
C ALA A 2 -30.06 13.21 47.66
N SER A 3 -29.21 13.84 46.85
CA SER A 3 -29.25 13.78 45.38
C SER A 3 -28.52 12.55 44.90
N GLU A 4 -29.21 11.68 44.22
CA GLU A 4 -28.68 10.50 43.51
C GLU A 4 -27.78 10.92 42.38
N ARG A 5 -26.49 10.59 42.48
CA ARG A 5 -25.57 10.61 41.35
C ARG A 5 -25.69 9.29 40.59
N HIS A 6 -26.37 9.31 39.45
CA HIS A 6 -26.38 8.22 38.50
C HIS A 6 -24.98 8.10 37.87
N ALA A 7 -24.26 7.08 38.30
CA ALA A 7 -22.98 6.67 37.65
C ALA A 7 -23.31 5.84 36.40
N LEU A 8 -23.15 6.43 35.22
CA LEU A 8 -23.09 5.69 33.97
C LEU A 8 -21.75 4.91 33.94
N ARG A 9 -21.74 3.72 34.52
CA ARG A 9 -20.72 2.71 34.27
C ARG A 9 -21.18 1.92 33.05
N GLY A 10 -20.71 2.34 31.86
CA GLY A 10 -20.71 1.48 30.68
C GLY A 10 -19.78 0.31 30.97
N ALA A 11 -20.38 -0.89 31.13
CA ALA A 11 -19.59 -2.13 31.17
C ALA A 11 -18.93 -2.32 29.80
N HIS A 12 -17.64 -2.02 29.72
CA HIS A 12 -16.81 -2.55 28.66
C HIS A 12 -16.77 -4.07 28.86
N ASP A 13 -17.52 -4.81 28.06
CA ASP A 13 -17.39 -6.25 27.92
C ASP A 13 -15.96 -6.53 27.43
N GLY A 14 -15.12 -7.02 28.32
CA GLY A 14 -13.68 -7.27 28.08
C GLY A 14 -13.39 -8.44 27.16
N ARG A 15 -14.20 -8.66 26.13
CA ARG A 15 -13.88 -9.59 25.04
C ARG A 15 -12.90 -8.89 24.10
N PRO A 16 -11.72 -9.46 23.86
CA PRO A 16 -10.85 -8.93 22.82
C PRO A 16 -11.62 -8.99 21.50
N HIS A 17 -11.71 -7.85 20.81
CA HIS A 17 -12.17 -7.81 19.43
C HIS A 17 -11.27 -8.76 18.61
N GLU A 18 -11.83 -9.83 18.06
CA GLU A 18 -11.11 -10.81 17.21
C GLU A 18 -10.56 -10.19 15.90
N GLY A 19 -10.71 -8.90 15.69
CA GLY A 19 -10.22 -8.17 14.53
C GLY A 19 -8.87 -7.48 14.71
N ALA A 20 -8.35 -7.35 15.92
CA ALA A 20 -6.99 -6.91 16.16
C ALA A 20 -6.13 -8.18 16.35
N ALA A 21 -5.50 -8.68 15.28
CA ALA A 21 -4.32 -9.49 15.42
C ALA A 21 -3.27 -8.60 16.12
N GLY A 22 -3.34 -8.52 17.45
CA GLY A 22 -2.26 -7.97 18.24
C GLY A 22 -0.99 -8.65 17.75
N TYR A 23 0.05 -7.88 17.47
CA TYR A 23 1.39 -8.39 17.16
C TYR A 23 1.91 -9.16 18.38
N THR A 24 1.28 -10.30 18.71
CA THR A 24 1.84 -11.25 19.64
C THR A 24 3.08 -11.80 18.94
N ARG A 25 4.24 -11.60 19.57
CA ARG A 25 5.50 -12.22 19.15
C ARG A 25 5.34 -13.75 19.20
N ARG A 26 4.73 -14.33 18.16
CA ARG A 26 4.85 -15.76 17.94
C ARG A 26 6.30 -16.00 17.51
N PRO A 27 7.03 -16.93 18.15
CA PRO A 27 8.31 -17.33 17.61
C PRO A 27 8.09 -17.81 16.16
N MET A 28 8.88 -17.25 15.25
CA MET A 28 8.88 -17.70 13.86
C MET A 28 9.24 -19.19 13.83
N PRO A 29 8.59 -20.02 13.00
CA PRO A 29 9.01 -21.40 12.82
C PRO A 29 10.50 -21.42 12.47
N ALA A 30 11.26 -22.31 13.09
CA ALA A 30 12.70 -22.49 12.84
C ALA A 30 13.00 -23.15 11.48
N SER A 31 12.09 -23.07 10.51
CA SER A 31 12.19 -23.69 9.19
C SER A 31 13.09 -22.85 8.28
N THR A 32 14.10 -23.49 7.70
CA THR A 32 15.00 -22.90 6.70
C THR A 32 14.30 -22.70 5.33
N ASN A 33 13.03 -23.06 5.19
CA ASN A 33 12.25 -23.08 3.94
C ASN A 33 10.87 -22.43 4.13
N LEU A 34 10.84 -21.25 4.77
CA LEU A 34 9.61 -20.52 5.03
C LEU A 34 9.15 -19.77 3.75
N ILE A 35 7.90 -19.99 3.35
CA ILE A 35 7.22 -19.22 2.28
C ILE A 35 6.37 -18.14 2.95
N ASP A 36 6.84 -16.89 2.93
CA ASP A 36 6.15 -15.79 3.62
C ASP A 36 5.34 -14.93 2.65
N LEU A 37 4.06 -15.25 2.51
CA LEU A 37 3.10 -14.53 1.66
C LEU A 37 2.27 -13.50 2.44
N ARG A 38 2.68 -13.08 3.63
CA ARG A 38 1.90 -12.14 4.46
C ARG A 38 1.79 -10.76 3.82
N SER A 39 2.89 -10.27 3.26
CA SER A 39 2.98 -8.93 2.65
C SER A 39 4.29 -8.79 1.88
N ASP A 40 4.32 -7.95 0.84
CA ASP A 40 5.55 -7.53 0.19
C ASP A 40 6.47 -6.66 1.08
N THR A 41 5.99 -6.25 2.25
CA THR A 41 6.80 -5.56 3.27
C THR A 41 7.74 -6.47 4.05
N VAL A 42 7.65 -7.80 3.86
CA VAL A 42 8.58 -8.77 4.48
C VAL A 42 9.82 -9.03 3.60
N THR A 43 9.89 -8.44 2.42
CA THR A 43 11.04 -8.55 1.52
C THR A 43 12.34 -8.11 2.21
N HIS A 44 13.42 -8.78 1.84
CA HIS A 44 14.77 -8.43 2.32
C HIS A 44 15.56 -7.76 1.21
N PRO A 45 16.45 -6.81 1.55
CA PRO A 45 17.32 -6.18 0.55
C PRO A 45 18.24 -7.20 -0.12
N THR A 46 18.41 -7.05 -1.43
CA THR A 46 19.31 -7.91 -2.21
C THR A 46 20.75 -7.81 -1.70
N PRO A 47 21.63 -8.80 -2.03
CA PRO A 47 23.06 -8.69 -1.69
C PRO A 47 23.72 -7.41 -2.24
N GLU A 48 23.29 -6.94 -3.42
CA GLU A 48 23.78 -5.69 -4.00
C GLU A 48 23.31 -4.47 -3.21
N MET A 49 22.05 -4.42 -2.82
CA MET A 49 21.51 -3.36 -1.96
C MET A 49 22.28 -3.29 -0.64
N ARG A 50 22.58 -4.44 -0.02
CA ARG A 50 23.37 -4.50 1.23
C ARG A 50 24.78 -3.94 1.05
N ARG A 51 25.45 -4.22 -0.08
CA ARG A 51 26.75 -3.61 -0.39
C ARG A 51 26.61 -2.11 -0.60
N ALA A 52 25.61 -1.66 -1.36
CA ALA A 52 25.35 -0.25 -1.58
C ALA A 52 25.12 0.52 -0.26
N MET A 53 24.44 -0.09 0.71
CA MET A 53 24.27 0.50 2.06
C MET A 53 25.62 0.66 2.79
N ALA A 54 26.51 -0.34 2.69
CA ALA A 54 27.81 -0.31 3.35
C ALA A 54 28.82 0.67 2.70
N GLU A 55 28.64 0.93 1.40
CA GLU A 55 29.56 1.73 0.58
C GLU A 55 28.99 3.10 0.20
N ALA A 56 27.81 3.48 0.78
CA ALA A 56 27.14 4.73 0.43
C ALA A 56 28.01 5.95 0.73
N GLU A 57 28.10 6.88 -0.21
CA GLU A 57 28.61 8.23 0.08
C GLU A 57 27.61 8.97 0.97
N LEU A 58 28.13 9.63 1.99
CA LEU A 58 27.33 10.21 3.05
C LEU A 58 27.59 11.69 3.23
N GLY A 59 26.53 12.42 3.52
CA GLY A 59 26.49 13.80 3.99
C GLY A 59 25.37 13.98 4.98
N ASP A 60 25.01 15.19 5.34
CA ASP A 60 23.89 15.49 6.24
C ASP A 60 22.65 15.89 5.42
N ASP A 61 21.61 15.05 5.42
CA ASP A 61 20.35 15.30 4.69
C ASP A 61 19.67 16.60 5.11
N VAL A 62 19.82 17.04 6.38
CA VAL A 62 19.23 18.31 6.84
C VAL A 62 19.97 19.52 6.28
N PHE A 63 21.28 19.40 6.02
CA PHE A 63 22.04 20.43 5.32
C PHE A 63 21.89 20.35 3.81
N GLY A 64 21.28 19.26 3.29
CA GLY A 64 21.10 19.05 1.86
C GLY A 64 22.39 18.67 1.15
N ASP A 65 23.31 17.96 1.82
CA ASP A 65 24.60 17.58 1.29
C ASP A 65 24.87 16.06 1.29
N ASP A 66 23.88 15.21 1.61
CA ASP A 66 24.00 13.77 1.43
C ASP A 66 23.85 13.40 -0.05
N PRO A 67 24.96 13.03 -0.74
CA PRO A 67 24.93 12.86 -2.20
C PRO A 67 24.13 11.64 -2.64
N THR A 68 23.97 10.63 -1.77
CA THR A 68 23.21 9.42 -2.07
C THR A 68 21.71 9.72 -2.05
N VAL A 69 21.24 10.50 -1.07
CA VAL A 69 19.85 10.94 -1.00
C VAL A 69 19.50 11.85 -2.18
N ILE A 70 20.34 12.83 -2.47
CA ILE A 70 20.14 13.75 -3.60
C ILE A 70 19.94 12.96 -4.90
N ARG A 71 20.85 12.02 -5.21
CA ARG A 71 20.73 11.18 -6.41
C ARG A 71 19.44 10.34 -6.43
N LEU A 72 19.00 9.81 -5.26
CA LEU A 72 17.76 9.04 -5.17
C LEU A 72 16.55 9.92 -5.46
N GLU A 73 16.49 11.11 -4.86
CA GLU A 73 15.38 12.06 -5.02
C GLU A 73 15.30 12.57 -6.46
N GLU A 74 16.43 12.90 -7.08
CA GLU A 74 16.53 13.29 -8.48
C GLU A 74 16.07 12.14 -9.42
N ARG A 75 16.56 10.92 -9.17
CA ARG A 75 16.16 9.75 -9.96
C ARG A 75 14.67 9.45 -9.86
N ALA A 76 14.10 9.56 -8.67
CA ALA A 76 12.67 9.36 -8.45
C ALA A 76 11.82 10.43 -9.18
N ALA A 77 12.24 11.68 -9.10
CA ALA A 77 11.59 12.78 -9.79
C ALA A 77 11.65 12.61 -11.32
N GLU A 78 12.83 12.29 -11.87
CA GLU A 78 13.02 12.00 -13.30
C GLU A 78 12.11 10.86 -13.77
N LEU A 79 12.11 9.73 -13.05
CA LEU A 79 11.35 8.52 -13.40
C LEU A 79 9.84 8.75 -13.44
N LEU A 80 9.34 9.67 -12.62
CA LEU A 80 7.92 10.02 -12.53
C LEU A 80 7.57 11.34 -13.24
N GLY A 81 8.54 11.98 -13.91
CA GLY A 81 8.32 13.23 -14.66
C GLY A 81 7.90 14.39 -13.77
N LYS A 82 8.43 14.48 -12.54
CA LYS A 82 8.18 15.55 -11.57
C LYS A 82 9.44 16.42 -11.37
N GLU A 83 9.26 17.59 -10.77
CA GLU A 83 10.35 18.56 -10.61
C GLU A 83 11.32 18.21 -9.48
N ALA A 84 10.84 17.54 -8.44
CA ALA A 84 11.62 17.22 -7.24
C ALA A 84 11.09 15.97 -6.52
N GLY A 85 11.95 15.36 -5.70
CA GLY A 85 11.63 14.25 -4.82
C GLY A 85 12.00 14.55 -3.36
N LEU A 86 11.44 13.77 -2.43
CA LEU A 86 11.76 13.80 -1.00
C LEU A 86 11.75 12.37 -0.46
N PHE A 87 12.89 11.91 0.03
CA PHE A 87 12.97 10.63 0.73
C PHE A 87 12.33 10.72 2.11
N VAL A 88 11.51 9.74 2.45
CA VAL A 88 10.80 9.64 3.74
C VAL A 88 10.92 8.22 4.30
N SER A 89 10.76 8.06 5.61
CA SER A 89 10.98 6.78 6.29
C SER A 89 9.96 5.70 5.95
N SER A 90 8.74 6.07 5.53
CA SER A 90 7.64 5.13 5.26
C SER A 90 6.59 5.76 4.33
N GLY A 91 5.71 4.92 3.74
CA GLY A 91 4.55 5.40 2.98
C GLY A 91 3.63 6.28 3.81
N THR A 92 3.35 5.89 5.06
CA THR A 92 2.54 6.70 5.99
C THR A 92 3.15 8.09 6.21
N GLN A 93 4.47 8.20 6.41
CA GLN A 93 5.12 9.50 6.50
C GLN A 93 4.99 10.27 5.19
N GLY A 94 5.12 9.59 4.03
CA GLY A 94 4.93 10.19 2.72
C GLY A 94 3.53 10.79 2.55
N ASN A 95 2.50 10.04 2.90
CA ASN A 95 1.11 10.52 2.88
C ASN A 95 0.88 11.71 3.83
N LEU A 96 1.41 11.63 5.05
CA LEU A 96 1.26 12.71 6.04
C LEU A 96 1.93 13.99 5.57
N VAL A 97 3.19 13.93 5.09
CA VAL A 97 3.89 15.14 4.63
C VAL A 97 3.27 15.72 3.36
N SER A 98 2.73 14.87 2.47
CA SER A 98 1.98 15.31 1.29
C SER A 98 0.71 16.05 1.69
N GLN A 99 -0.08 15.48 2.61
CA GLN A 99 -1.26 16.14 3.16
C GLN A 99 -0.89 17.48 3.82
N MET A 100 0.16 17.52 4.66
CA MET A 100 0.62 18.75 5.30
C MET A 100 1.16 19.80 4.31
N ALA A 101 1.66 19.35 3.13
CA ALA A 101 2.11 20.26 2.08
C ALA A 101 0.96 20.93 1.31
N HIS A 102 -0.19 20.27 1.23
CA HIS A 102 -1.38 20.75 0.52
C HIS A 102 -2.43 21.37 1.44
N LEU A 103 -2.57 20.87 2.67
CA LEU A 103 -3.68 21.18 3.57
C LEU A 103 -3.25 22.02 4.77
N ARG A 104 -4.21 22.73 5.34
CA ARG A 104 -4.11 23.41 6.64
C ARG A 104 -5.11 22.79 7.62
N ARG A 105 -4.84 22.92 8.91
CA ARG A 105 -5.78 22.46 9.96
C ARG A 105 -7.17 23.05 9.74
N GLY A 106 -8.19 22.20 9.92
CA GLY A 106 -9.60 22.54 9.72
C GLY A 106 -10.09 22.44 8.28
N MET A 107 -9.22 22.11 7.32
CA MET A 107 -9.60 21.77 5.95
C MET A 107 -10.13 20.33 5.85
N GLU A 108 -10.56 19.95 4.66
CA GLU A 108 -11.10 18.63 4.33
C GLU A 108 -10.36 18.04 3.13
N LEU A 109 -10.10 16.74 3.15
CA LEU A 109 -9.68 15.97 1.98
C LEU A 109 -10.82 15.07 1.49
N ILE A 110 -10.93 14.87 0.18
CA ILE A 110 -11.82 13.88 -0.45
C ILE A 110 -10.97 12.65 -0.81
N THR A 111 -11.43 11.47 -0.41
CA THR A 111 -10.70 10.21 -0.63
C THR A 111 -11.66 9.02 -0.68
N ASP A 112 -11.17 7.87 -1.13
CA ASP A 112 -11.90 6.60 -1.02
C ASP A 112 -12.10 6.20 0.44
N ALA A 113 -13.29 5.65 0.77
CA ALA A 113 -13.62 5.20 2.11
C ALA A 113 -12.71 4.07 2.60
N ASP A 114 -12.21 3.25 1.67
CA ASP A 114 -11.35 2.10 1.94
C ASP A 114 -9.87 2.40 1.65
N SER A 115 -9.51 3.69 1.43
CA SER A 115 -8.11 4.07 1.20
C SER A 115 -7.23 3.82 2.42
N HIS A 116 -5.95 3.52 2.19
CA HIS A 116 -4.94 3.30 3.23
C HIS A 116 -4.84 4.48 4.21
N ILE A 117 -4.93 5.72 3.70
CA ILE A 117 -4.90 6.96 4.48
C ILE A 117 -6.00 6.97 5.57
N VAL A 118 -7.19 6.44 5.27
CA VAL A 118 -8.31 6.38 6.20
C VAL A 118 -8.23 5.17 7.10
N GLN A 119 -7.94 3.98 6.53
CA GLN A 119 -8.10 2.70 7.22
C GLN A 119 -6.87 2.24 8.00
N HIS A 120 -5.65 2.58 7.53
CA HIS A 120 -4.42 1.91 7.99
C HIS A 120 -3.32 2.84 8.49
N GLU A 121 -3.60 4.13 8.70
CA GLU A 121 -2.61 5.13 9.17
C GLU A 121 -2.97 5.71 10.56
N ALA A 122 -3.66 4.93 11.39
CA ALA A 122 -3.98 5.27 12.78
C ALA A 122 -4.69 6.64 12.92
N GLY A 123 -5.48 7.05 11.92
CA GLY A 123 -6.16 8.34 11.93
C GLY A 123 -5.22 9.53 11.78
N GLY A 124 -4.05 9.35 11.18
CA GLY A 124 -3.00 10.37 11.04
C GLY A 124 -3.47 11.67 10.38
N HIS A 125 -4.38 11.59 9.39
CA HIS A 125 -4.98 12.75 8.75
C HIS A 125 -5.70 13.68 9.76
N ALA A 126 -6.36 13.10 10.76
CA ALA A 126 -7.05 13.86 11.81
C ALA A 126 -6.11 14.23 12.96
N ALA A 127 -5.34 13.24 13.47
CA ALA A 127 -4.53 13.42 14.67
C ALA A 127 -3.31 14.32 14.44
N ILE A 128 -2.69 14.26 13.28
CA ILE A 128 -1.45 14.96 12.95
C ILE A 128 -1.71 16.16 12.04
N VAL A 129 -2.33 15.92 10.86
CA VAL A 129 -2.60 16.98 9.90
C VAL A 129 -3.72 17.91 10.40
N GLY A 130 -4.69 17.35 11.13
CA GLY A 130 -5.80 18.11 11.72
C GLY A 130 -6.89 18.44 10.70
N VAL A 131 -7.14 17.53 9.76
CA VAL A 131 -8.15 17.67 8.70
C VAL A 131 -9.23 16.61 8.83
N SER A 132 -10.41 16.90 8.29
CA SER A 132 -11.46 15.90 8.12
C SER A 132 -11.28 15.13 6.82
N ALA A 133 -11.71 13.87 6.78
CA ALA A 133 -11.79 13.09 5.56
C ALA A 133 -13.25 12.98 5.13
N ARG A 134 -13.56 13.44 3.90
CA ARG A 134 -14.82 13.20 3.23
C ARG A 134 -14.65 11.99 2.33
N THR A 135 -15.18 10.88 2.79
CA THR A 135 -15.00 9.61 2.11
C THR A 135 -16.08 9.37 1.05
N ILE A 136 -15.65 8.85 -0.10
CA ILE A 136 -16.52 8.40 -1.20
C ILE A 136 -16.44 6.87 -1.24
N PRO A 137 -17.56 6.16 -1.35
CA PRO A 137 -17.54 4.71 -1.52
C PRO A 137 -16.79 4.31 -2.80
N GLY A 138 -15.77 3.47 -2.65
CA GLY A 138 -15.04 2.91 -3.78
C GLY A 138 -15.82 1.84 -4.54
N ARG A 139 -15.46 1.66 -5.80
CA ARG A 139 -15.93 0.57 -6.64
C ARG A 139 -14.99 -0.64 -6.51
N ARG A 140 -15.43 -1.79 -6.97
CA ARG A 140 -14.63 -3.04 -6.93
C ARG A 140 -13.32 -2.97 -7.72
N ASP A 141 -13.20 -2.05 -8.65
CA ASP A 141 -12.00 -1.80 -9.45
C ASP A 141 -11.06 -0.74 -8.83
N GLY A 142 -11.35 -0.29 -7.61
CA GLY A 142 -10.56 0.71 -6.89
C GLY A 142 -10.87 2.16 -7.33
N THR A 143 -11.82 2.37 -8.23
CA THR A 143 -12.22 3.73 -8.64
C THR A 143 -13.30 4.29 -7.73
N MET A 144 -13.32 5.60 -7.56
CA MET A 144 -14.46 6.37 -7.05
C MET A 144 -15.29 6.90 -8.22
N ASP A 145 -16.58 7.17 -8.00
CA ASP A 145 -17.40 7.84 -8.99
C ASP A 145 -16.98 9.31 -9.15
N PRO A 146 -16.57 9.76 -10.37
CA PRO A 146 -16.21 11.14 -10.62
C PRO A 146 -17.31 12.15 -10.28
N ASP A 147 -18.59 11.79 -10.53
CA ASP A 147 -19.72 12.64 -10.19
C ASP A 147 -19.92 12.74 -8.68
N ALA A 148 -19.72 11.64 -7.95
CA ALA A 148 -19.75 11.65 -6.49
C ALA A 148 -18.60 12.49 -5.89
N ILE A 149 -17.41 12.44 -6.47
CA ILE A 149 -16.29 13.32 -6.10
C ILE A 149 -16.68 14.79 -6.36
N ALA A 150 -17.22 15.09 -7.54
CA ALA A 150 -17.65 16.44 -7.91
C ALA A 150 -18.74 16.98 -6.98
N ALA A 151 -19.68 16.16 -6.55
CA ALA A 151 -20.75 16.49 -5.61
C ALA A 151 -20.25 16.59 -4.15
N ALA A 152 -19.08 16.03 -3.84
CA ALA A 152 -18.51 16.08 -2.50
C ALA A 152 -17.86 17.42 -2.15
N PHE A 153 -17.50 18.23 -3.13
CA PHE A 153 -16.96 19.57 -2.87
C PHE A 153 -18.00 20.45 -2.18
N ARG A 154 -17.57 21.13 -1.14
CA ARG A 154 -18.45 22.01 -0.36
C ARG A 154 -18.39 23.43 -0.86
N ASP A 155 -19.46 24.18 -0.63
CA ASP A 155 -19.45 25.63 -0.80
C ASP A 155 -18.50 26.28 0.23
N SER A 156 -17.38 26.78 -0.24
CA SER A 156 -16.35 27.42 0.58
C SER A 156 -16.77 28.80 1.12
N THR A 157 -17.88 29.36 0.61
CA THR A 157 -18.44 30.63 1.11
C THR A 157 -19.34 30.44 2.32
N ASP A 158 -19.83 29.21 2.54
CA ASP A 158 -20.62 28.87 3.73
C ASP A 158 -19.67 28.58 4.92
N LEU A 159 -19.74 29.42 5.95
CA LEU A 159 -18.91 29.30 7.16
C LEU A 159 -19.13 28.01 7.97
N HIS A 160 -20.20 27.27 7.70
CA HIS A 160 -20.46 26.00 8.35
C HIS A 160 -19.66 24.83 7.70
N ASN A 161 -19.09 25.05 6.53
CA ASN A 161 -18.37 24.01 5.78
C ASN A 161 -16.86 24.10 5.98
N PRO A 162 -16.16 22.96 6.14
CA PRO A 162 -14.72 22.94 5.95
C PRO A 162 -14.38 23.22 4.48
N ILE A 163 -13.23 23.82 4.23
CA ILE A 163 -12.72 24.05 2.88
C ILE A 163 -12.11 22.75 2.36
N THR A 164 -12.61 22.21 1.25
CA THR A 164 -11.98 21.09 0.56
C THR A 164 -10.66 21.56 -0.06
N GLY A 165 -9.55 20.91 0.31
CA GLY A 165 -8.22 21.36 -0.11
C GLY A 165 -7.35 20.28 -0.75
N LEU A 166 -7.84 19.03 -0.86
CA LEU A 166 -7.10 17.94 -1.49
C LEU A 166 -8.07 16.84 -1.95
N VAL A 167 -7.81 16.27 -3.11
CA VAL A 167 -8.36 14.97 -3.52
C VAL A 167 -7.23 13.94 -3.50
N THR A 168 -7.50 12.71 -3.04
CA THR A 168 -6.50 11.65 -3.04
C THR A 168 -7.00 10.41 -3.76
N LEU A 169 -6.09 9.74 -4.47
CA LEU A 169 -6.28 8.41 -5.08
C LEU A 169 -5.23 7.45 -4.50
N GLU A 170 -5.54 6.15 -4.50
CA GLU A 170 -4.60 5.10 -4.11
C GLU A 170 -4.31 4.17 -5.30
N ASN A 171 -3.05 3.99 -5.67
CA ASN A 171 -2.63 3.18 -6.81
C ASN A 171 -1.37 2.33 -6.47
N THR A 172 -1.48 0.98 -6.39
CA THR A 172 -2.68 0.16 -6.59
C THR A 172 -3.58 0.21 -5.36
N HIS A 173 -4.89 0.08 -5.55
CA HIS A 173 -5.86 0.15 -4.46
C HIS A 173 -5.88 -1.16 -3.65
N LEU A 174 -5.46 -1.12 -2.38
CA LEU A 174 -5.24 -2.29 -1.53
C LEU A 174 -6.51 -3.10 -1.31
N GLU A 175 -7.57 -2.45 -0.83
CA GLU A 175 -8.83 -3.11 -0.46
C GLU A 175 -9.59 -3.68 -1.67
N SER A 176 -9.27 -3.21 -2.88
CA SER A 176 -9.79 -3.76 -4.14
C SER A 176 -8.89 -4.83 -4.76
N MET A 177 -8.09 -5.55 -3.96
CA MET A 177 -7.17 -6.62 -4.43
C MET A 177 -6.03 -6.07 -5.30
N GLY A 178 -5.50 -4.89 -4.98
CA GLY A 178 -4.40 -4.30 -5.72
C GLY A 178 -4.76 -3.88 -7.15
N GLN A 179 -6.01 -3.43 -7.38
CA GLN A 179 -6.42 -2.96 -8.71
C GLN A 179 -5.61 -1.75 -9.12
N PRO A 180 -5.06 -1.74 -10.35
CA PRO A 180 -4.36 -0.59 -10.90
C PRO A 180 -5.36 0.43 -11.45
N LEU A 181 -5.19 1.69 -11.12
CA LEU A 181 -5.91 2.81 -11.71
C LEU A 181 -5.20 3.28 -12.99
N SER A 182 -5.95 3.50 -14.05
CA SER A 182 -5.39 3.90 -15.35
C SER A 182 -4.96 5.38 -15.38
N PRO A 183 -4.07 5.77 -16.33
CA PRO A 183 -3.73 7.17 -16.54
C PRO A 183 -4.96 8.04 -16.88
N GLU A 184 -5.91 7.50 -17.68
CA GLU A 184 -7.12 8.21 -18.09
C GLU A 184 -8.02 8.50 -16.89
N TYR A 185 -8.16 7.55 -15.96
CA TYR A 185 -8.91 7.76 -14.73
C TYR A 185 -8.23 8.80 -13.83
N THR A 186 -6.91 8.73 -13.66
CA THR A 186 -6.17 9.75 -12.89
C THR A 186 -6.36 11.14 -13.51
N ALA A 187 -6.27 11.27 -14.84
CA ALA A 187 -6.51 12.53 -15.55
C ALA A 187 -7.96 13.04 -15.37
N GLN A 188 -8.94 12.14 -15.39
CA GLN A 188 -10.34 12.49 -15.16
C GLN A 188 -10.56 13.08 -13.77
N ILE A 189 -10.00 12.44 -12.72
CA ILE A 189 -10.15 12.95 -11.35
C ILE A 189 -9.34 14.23 -11.14
N ALA A 190 -8.15 14.34 -11.75
CA ALA A 190 -7.40 15.59 -11.77
C ALA A 190 -8.23 16.73 -12.37
N GLY A 191 -8.90 16.49 -13.49
CA GLY A 191 -9.80 17.47 -14.11
C GLY A 191 -10.95 17.91 -13.19
N VAL A 192 -11.55 16.98 -12.44
CA VAL A 192 -12.59 17.30 -11.44
C VAL A 192 -12.06 18.15 -10.30
N ALA A 193 -10.85 17.85 -9.79
CA ALA A 193 -10.23 18.58 -8.69
C ALA A 193 -9.74 19.96 -9.15
N HIS A 194 -8.99 20.04 -10.25
CA HIS A 194 -8.40 21.26 -10.76
C HIS A 194 -9.45 22.27 -11.24
N TYR A 195 -10.61 21.83 -11.71
CA TYR A 195 -11.74 22.73 -12.02
C TYR A 195 -12.17 23.58 -10.80
N ARG A 196 -11.79 23.17 -9.60
CA ARG A 196 -12.06 23.85 -8.31
C ARG A 196 -10.79 24.36 -7.62
N ASP A 197 -9.69 24.47 -8.35
CA ASP A 197 -8.37 24.88 -7.83
C ASP A 197 -7.90 23.99 -6.65
N VAL A 198 -8.31 22.72 -6.62
CA VAL A 198 -7.93 21.75 -5.60
C VAL A 198 -6.92 20.76 -6.19
N PRO A 199 -5.77 20.54 -5.52
CA PRO A 199 -4.76 19.59 -5.99
C PRO A 199 -5.20 18.13 -5.86
N LEU A 200 -4.56 17.26 -6.67
CA LEU A 200 -4.66 15.81 -6.60
C LEU A 200 -3.35 15.21 -6.09
N HIS A 201 -3.45 14.36 -5.07
CA HIS A 201 -2.34 13.51 -4.59
C HIS A 201 -2.61 12.04 -4.90
N VAL A 202 -1.59 11.30 -5.36
CA VAL A 202 -1.65 9.86 -5.57
C VAL A 202 -0.82 9.15 -4.50
N ASP A 203 -1.48 8.41 -3.60
CA ASP A 203 -0.82 7.38 -2.81
C ASP A 203 -0.47 6.22 -3.75
N GLY A 204 0.75 6.23 -4.23
CA GLY A 204 1.29 5.23 -5.15
C GLY A 204 2.11 4.16 -4.44
N ALA A 205 1.71 3.72 -3.24
CA ALA A 205 2.48 2.76 -2.46
C ALA A 205 2.96 1.53 -3.26
N ARG A 206 2.22 1.17 -4.34
CA ARG A 206 2.58 0.14 -5.32
C ARG A 206 2.47 0.64 -6.77
N LEU A 207 2.87 1.87 -7.02
CA LEU A 207 2.74 2.54 -8.31
C LEU A 207 3.40 1.76 -9.45
N PHE A 208 4.58 1.18 -9.20
CA PHE A 208 5.28 0.40 -10.20
C PHE A 208 4.60 -0.94 -10.50
N ASN A 209 3.89 -1.53 -9.53
CA ASN A 209 3.01 -2.68 -9.82
C ASN A 209 1.87 -2.27 -10.76
N ALA A 210 1.27 -1.09 -10.56
CA ALA A 210 0.26 -0.58 -11.48
C ALA A 210 0.82 -0.35 -12.90
N ALA A 211 2.02 0.24 -12.99
CA ALA A 211 2.70 0.49 -14.28
C ALA A 211 2.95 -0.81 -15.06
N ILE A 212 3.49 -1.83 -14.39
CA ILE A 212 3.73 -3.16 -14.98
C ILE A 212 2.40 -3.83 -15.39
N ALA A 213 1.38 -3.80 -14.53
CA ALA A 213 0.09 -4.44 -14.82
C ALA A 213 -0.66 -3.81 -16.00
N LEU A 214 -0.46 -2.51 -16.23
CA LEU A 214 -1.08 -1.76 -17.31
C LEU A 214 -0.20 -1.65 -18.57
N GLY A 215 1.09 -2.01 -18.47
CA GLY A 215 2.04 -1.88 -19.58
C GLY A 215 2.32 -0.43 -19.95
N VAL A 216 2.33 0.50 -18.98
CA VAL A 216 2.54 1.93 -19.18
C VAL A 216 3.72 2.44 -18.35
N PRO A 217 4.41 3.51 -18.75
CA PRO A 217 5.38 4.16 -17.90
C PRO A 217 4.75 4.66 -16.60
N ALA A 218 5.42 4.52 -15.46
CA ALA A 218 4.91 4.97 -14.17
C ALA A 218 4.62 6.48 -14.15
N ALA A 219 5.38 7.28 -14.90
CA ALA A 219 5.13 8.71 -15.10
C ALA A 219 3.73 9.00 -15.66
N ALA A 220 3.18 8.14 -16.53
CA ALA A 220 1.86 8.32 -17.09
C ALA A 220 0.76 8.25 -16.03
N LEU A 221 0.94 7.40 -14.99
CA LEU A 221 -0.03 7.19 -13.91
C LEU A 221 -0.16 8.41 -12.98
N VAL A 222 0.85 9.27 -12.93
CA VAL A 222 0.91 10.43 -12.04
C VAL A 222 1.08 11.75 -12.78
N ARG A 223 1.05 11.74 -14.13
CA ARG A 223 1.27 12.93 -14.95
C ARG A 223 0.42 14.11 -14.52
N ASP A 224 -0.87 13.85 -14.31
CA ASP A 224 -1.88 14.89 -14.02
C ASP A 224 -2.08 15.11 -12.51
N ALA A 225 -1.35 14.39 -11.65
CA ALA A 225 -1.34 14.60 -10.19
C ALA A 225 -0.33 15.69 -9.80
N ASP A 226 -0.65 16.48 -8.76
CA ASP A 226 0.22 17.53 -8.21
C ASP A 226 1.36 16.96 -7.36
N SER A 227 1.11 15.81 -6.74
CA SER A 227 2.11 15.04 -6.00
C SER A 227 1.77 13.56 -5.99
N ALA A 228 2.78 12.74 -5.79
CA ALA A 228 2.60 11.31 -5.58
C ALA A 228 3.61 10.78 -4.58
N THR A 229 3.27 9.67 -3.93
CA THR A 229 4.18 8.90 -3.07
C THR A 229 4.33 7.51 -3.65
N PHE A 230 5.52 6.91 -3.55
CA PHE A 230 5.70 5.47 -3.80
C PHE A 230 6.61 4.83 -2.76
N CYS A 231 6.35 3.54 -2.46
CA CYS A 231 7.14 2.82 -1.47
C CYS A 231 8.33 2.10 -2.13
N LEU A 232 9.50 2.25 -1.50
CA LEU A 232 10.69 1.45 -1.77
C LEU A 232 10.66 0.13 -1.01
N SER A 233 10.09 0.13 0.20
CA SER A 233 10.10 -0.97 1.17
C SER A 233 8.97 -2.00 0.99
N LYS A 234 8.56 -2.25 -0.25
CA LYS A 234 7.57 -3.26 -0.64
C LYS A 234 8.14 -4.12 -1.78
N GLY A 235 7.45 -4.27 -2.89
CA GLY A 235 7.90 -5.05 -4.03
C GLY A 235 9.29 -4.67 -4.60
N LEU A 236 9.75 -3.45 -4.34
CA LEU A 236 11.10 -3.00 -4.71
C LEU A 236 12.22 -3.49 -3.76
N ALA A 237 11.86 -4.24 -2.71
CA ALA A 237 12.76 -4.92 -1.79
C ALA A 237 13.77 -4.04 -1.03
N CYS A 238 13.60 -2.73 -0.98
CA CYS A 238 14.42 -1.90 -0.10
C CYS A 238 14.03 -2.13 1.37
N PRO A 239 14.96 -2.03 2.33
CA PRO A 239 14.68 -2.33 3.72
C PRO A 239 13.76 -1.31 4.41
N ILE A 240 13.72 -0.08 3.88
CA ILE A 240 13.00 1.06 4.46
C ILE A 240 12.77 2.13 3.40
N GLY A 241 11.72 2.92 3.60
CA GLY A 241 11.56 4.20 2.94
C GLY A 241 10.54 4.21 1.81
N SER A 242 10.21 5.44 1.47
CA SER A 242 9.33 5.83 0.36
C SER A 242 9.85 7.16 -0.21
N VAL A 243 9.38 7.55 -1.38
CA VAL A 243 9.71 8.86 -1.95
C VAL A 243 8.42 9.58 -2.29
N VAL A 244 8.33 10.84 -1.90
CA VAL A 244 7.30 11.79 -2.36
C VAL A 244 7.87 12.54 -3.54
N VAL A 245 7.09 12.72 -4.61
CA VAL A 245 7.47 13.52 -5.78
C VAL A 245 6.39 14.55 -6.10
N GLY A 246 6.81 15.69 -6.64
CA GLY A 246 5.88 16.77 -7.00
C GLY A 246 6.61 17.98 -7.56
N SER A 247 5.91 19.13 -7.59
CA SER A 247 6.58 20.39 -7.88
C SER A 247 7.54 20.77 -6.74
N ARG A 248 8.58 21.54 -7.04
CA ARG A 248 9.55 22.00 -6.04
C ARG A 248 8.87 22.66 -4.84
N GLY A 249 7.87 23.51 -5.09
CA GLY A 249 7.14 24.17 -4.01
C GLY A 249 6.35 23.20 -3.10
N VAL A 250 5.83 22.09 -3.63
CA VAL A 250 5.20 21.01 -2.82
C VAL A 250 6.27 20.31 -1.99
N ILE A 251 7.40 19.95 -2.60
CA ILE A 251 8.48 19.22 -1.93
C ILE A 251 9.13 20.06 -0.84
N ASP A 252 9.30 21.37 -1.03
CA ASP A 252 9.82 22.28 0.01
C ASP A 252 8.89 22.29 1.25
N ARG A 253 7.56 22.34 1.05
CA ARG A 253 6.60 22.24 2.16
C ARG A 253 6.61 20.85 2.81
N ALA A 254 6.67 19.79 2.00
CA ALA A 254 6.75 18.40 2.49
C ALA A 254 8.03 18.14 3.31
N SER A 255 9.17 18.71 2.90
CA SER A 255 10.44 18.64 3.65
C SER A 255 10.32 19.30 5.03
N ARG A 256 9.68 20.47 5.10
CA ARG A 256 9.40 21.13 6.38
C ARG A 256 8.45 20.29 7.25
N ALA A 257 7.42 19.68 6.65
CA ALA A 257 6.51 18.78 7.33
C ALA A 257 7.25 17.52 7.84
N ARG A 258 8.14 16.93 7.03
CA ARG A 258 9.01 15.81 7.46
C ARG A 258 9.81 16.18 8.72
N LYS A 259 10.35 17.39 8.77
CA LYS A 259 11.07 17.89 9.96
C LYS A 259 10.18 17.98 11.19
N ILE A 260 8.95 18.50 11.05
CA ILE A 260 7.95 18.62 12.13
C ILE A 260 7.61 17.22 12.68
N LEU A 261 7.49 16.21 11.82
CA LEU A 261 7.20 14.83 12.20
C LEU A 261 8.41 14.07 12.80
N GLY A 262 9.53 14.76 13.03
CA GLY A 262 10.76 14.12 13.55
C GLY A 262 11.52 13.30 12.50
N GLY A 263 11.17 13.42 11.21
CA GLY A 263 11.77 12.68 10.10
C GLY A 263 13.01 13.36 9.47
N GLY A 264 13.56 14.40 10.09
CA GLY A 264 14.85 14.98 9.67
C GLY A 264 15.98 14.04 10.08
N MET A 265 16.56 13.36 9.09
CA MET A 265 17.65 12.40 9.27
C MET A 265 19.01 13.06 9.04
N ARG A 266 20.10 12.36 9.29
CA ARG A 266 21.47 12.83 9.09
C ARG A 266 22.11 12.07 7.94
N GLN A 267 23.03 11.17 8.15
CA GLN A 267 23.72 10.37 7.13
C GLN A 267 22.78 9.28 6.59
N VAL A 268 21.67 9.70 6.04
CA VAL A 268 20.58 8.82 5.64
C VAL A 268 20.87 8.08 4.34
N GLY A 269 21.89 8.47 3.60
CA GLY A 269 22.39 7.75 2.43
C GLY A 269 22.62 6.27 2.66
N VAL A 270 22.97 5.85 3.89
CA VAL A 270 23.09 4.43 4.28
C VAL A 270 21.81 3.65 3.95
N ILE A 271 20.64 4.20 4.24
CA ILE A 271 19.35 3.53 4.02
C ILE A 271 18.66 3.95 2.71
N ALA A 272 19.11 5.04 2.08
CA ALA A 272 18.61 5.51 0.78
C ALA A 272 19.28 4.78 -0.41
N ALA A 273 20.52 4.34 -0.25
CA ALA A 273 21.30 3.69 -1.30
C ALA A 273 20.60 2.49 -1.99
N PRO A 274 19.86 1.61 -1.28
CA PRO A 274 19.06 0.55 -1.92
C PRO A 274 18.07 1.07 -2.95
N GLY A 275 17.52 2.27 -2.75
CA GLY A 275 16.60 2.89 -3.69
C GLY A 275 17.22 3.16 -5.06
N LEU A 276 18.50 3.56 -5.09
CA LEU A 276 19.23 3.75 -6.34
C LEU A 276 19.40 2.43 -7.12
N ILE A 277 19.59 1.31 -6.40
CA ILE A 277 19.63 -0.02 -7.04
C ILE A 277 18.24 -0.38 -7.57
N ALA A 278 17.21 -0.20 -6.75
CA ALA A 278 15.83 -0.55 -7.10
C ALA A 278 15.30 0.22 -8.31
N LEU A 279 15.67 1.49 -8.45
CA LEU A 279 15.20 2.39 -9.52
C LEU A 279 16.10 2.43 -10.76
N ARG A 280 17.02 1.47 -10.92
CA ARG A 280 17.77 1.31 -12.19
C ARG A 280 16.83 0.87 -13.31
N ASP A 281 17.22 1.19 -14.53
CA ASP A 281 16.48 0.79 -15.72
C ASP A 281 16.66 -0.70 -16.03
N GLY A 282 15.64 -1.30 -16.62
CA GLY A 282 15.63 -2.66 -17.09
C GLY A 282 15.84 -3.70 -15.99
N ALA A 283 16.39 -4.84 -16.36
CA ALA A 283 16.65 -5.98 -15.47
C ALA A 283 17.72 -5.71 -14.39
N ALA A 284 18.43 -4.59 -14.46
CA ALA A 284 19.38 -4.17 -13.44
C ALA A 284 18.71 -3.57 -12.19
N GLY A 285 17.42 -3.18 -12.32
CA GLY A 285 16.59 -2.66 -11.24
C GLY A 285 15.59 -3.67 -10.70
N MET A 286 14.65 -3.18 -9.89
CA MET A 286 13.62 -4.04 -9.28
C MET A 286 12.23 -3.85 -9.92
N ILE A 287 12.06 -2.90 -10.84
CA ILE A 287 10.74 -2.55 -11.38
C ILE A 287 10.25 -3.63 -12.33
N GLU A 288 11.05 -4.01 -13.34
CA GLU A 288 10.62 -4.97 -14.35
C GLU A 288 10.33 -6.36 -13.76
N ARG A 289 11.10 -6.78 -12.74
CA ARG A 289 10.87 -8.05 -12.07
C ARG A 289 9.53 -8.15 -11.31
N LEU A 290 8.82 -7.04 -11.06
CA LEU A 290 7.47 -7.08 -10.50
C LEU A 290 6.51 -7.90 -11.38
N ALA A 291 6.82 -8.09 -12.66
CA ALA A 291 6.09 -8.99 -13.55
C ALA A 291 6.10 -10.45 -13.05
N ASP A 292 7.22 -10.91 -12.46
CA ASP A 292 7.33 -12.26 -11.89
C ASP A 292 6.41 -12.40 -10.67
N ASP A 293 6.32 -11.35 -9.83
CA ASP A 293 5.38 -11.33 -8.69
C ASP A 293 3.93 -11.44 -9.17
N HIS A 294 3.58 -10.72 -10.25
CA HIS A 294 2.24 -10.80 -10.84
C HIS A 294 1.95 -12.18 -11.43
N ALA A 295 2.92 -12.79 -12.12
CA ALA A 295 2.77 -14.13 -12.68
C ALA A 295 2.55 -15.16 -11.57
N ASN A 296 3.30 -15.09 -10.47
CA ASN A 296 3.17 -15.91 -9.29
C ASN A 296 1.79 -15.74 -8.61
N ALA A 297 1.34 -14.49 -8.43
CA ALA A 297 0.00 -14.20 -7.89
C ALA A 297 -1.09 -14.78 -8.77
N ARG A 298 -0.98 -14.63 -10.09
CA ARG A 298 -1.95 -15.17 -11.05
C ARG A 298 -1.98 -16.68 -11.00
N ARG A 299 -0.83 -17.35 -10.96
CA ARG A 299 -0.71 -18.81 -10.85
C ARG A 299 -1.44 -19.32 -9.60
N LEU A 300 -1.21 -18.67 -8.45
CA LEU A 300 -1.91 -19.01 -7.21
C LEU A 300 -3.43 -18.78 -7.34
N ALA A 301 -3.83 -17.66 -7.94
CA ALA A 301 -5.23 -17.30 -8.12
C ALA A 301 -5.99 -18.29 -9.02
N ASP A 302 -5.40 -18.69 -10.14
CA ASP A 302 -5.99 -19.66 -11.06
C ASP A 302 -6.23 -21.00 -10.35
N ALA A 303 -5.27 -21.45 -9.56
CA ALA A 303 -5.41 -22.70 -8.79
C ALA A 303 -6.46 -22.58 -7.66
N LEU A 304 -6.54 -21.45 -6.97
CA LEU A 304 -7.55 -21.21 -5.93
C LEU A 304 -8.98 -21.19 -6.50
N ALA A 305 -9.17 -20.67 -7.72
CA ALA A 305 -10.47 -20.64 -8.39
C ALA A 305 -11.03 -22.04 -8.69
N GLU A 306 -10.15 -23.05 -8.82
CA GLU A 306 -10.54 -24.45 -9.00
C GLU A 306 -10.91 -25.14 -7.69
N MET A 307 -10.64 -24.55 -6.52
CA MET A 307 -10.88 -25.17 -5.22
C MET A 307 -12.32 -24.94 -4.76
N PRO A 308 -13.08 -26.00 -4.43
CA PRO A 308 -14.47 -25.86 -4.00
C PRO A 308 -14.62 -24.98 -2.75
N GLY A 309 -15.57 -24.05 -2.82
CA GLY A 309 -15.90 -23.16 -1.69
C GLY A 309 -14.94 -21.99 -1.52
N VAL A 310 -13.99 -21.79 -2.44
CA VAL A 310 -13.21 -20.55 -2.50
C VAL A 310 -14.04 -19.48 -3.19
N GLU A 311 -14.21 -18.35 -2.52
CA GLU A 311 -15.08 -17.24 -2.92
C GLU A 311 -14.31 -15.93 -3.08
N ASP A 312 -14.96 -14.94 -3.68
CA ASP A 312 -14.42 -13.59 -3.73
C ASP A 312 -14.23 -13.01 -2.30
N GLN A 313 -13.41 -11.98 -2.16
CA GLN A 313 -13.07 -11.41 -0.86
C GLN A 313 -14.29 -10.92 -0.06
N HIS A 314 -15.45 -10.69 -0.69
CA HIS A 314 -16.68 -10.24 -0.06
C HIS A 314 -17.72 -11.37 0.13
N GLY A 315 -17.45 -12.60 -0.33
CA GLY A 315 -18.39 -13.73 -0.31
C GLY A 315 -19.60 -13.53 -1.22
N ARG A 316 -19.43 -12.82 -2.34
CA ARG A 316 -20.51 -12.50 -3.29
C ARG A 316 -20.54 -13.45 -4.50
N GLY A 317 -19.79 -14.53 -4.44
CA GLY A 317 -19.75 -15.54 -5.49
C GLY A 317 -18.37 -16.21 -5.60
N PRO A 318 -18.17 -17.06 -6.61
CA PRO A 318 -16.92 -17.73 -6.85
C PRO A 318 -15.76 -16.75 -6.97
N PHE A 319 -14.57 -17.19 -6.55
CA PHE A 319 -13.35 -16.42 -6.73
C PHE A 319 -13.02 -16.28 -8.23
N ASP A 320 -12.90 -15.03 -8.69
CA ASP A 320 -12.54 -14.73 -10.07
C ASP A 320 -11.04 -14.39 -10.15
N PRO A 321 -10.21 -15.30 -10.70
CA PRO A 321 -8.78 -15.06 -10.82
C PRO A 321 -8.44 -13.91 -11.79
N ALA A 322 -9.34 -13.54 -12.72
CA ALA A 322 -9.12 -12.42 -13.63
C ALA A 322 -8.99 -11.07 -12.90
N ARG A 323 -9.48 -11.00 -11.67
CA ARG A 323 -9.34 -9.82 -10.81
C ARG A 323 -7.97 -9.68 -10.17
N VAL A 324 -7.16 -10.72 -10.16
CA VAL A 324 -5.77 -10.63 -9.68
C VAL A 324 -4.91 -10.01 -10.79
N ARG A 325 -4.77 -8.70 -10.72
CA ARG A 325 -4.07 -7.89 -11.72
C ARG A 325 -2.60 -7.60 -11.36
N THR A 326 -2.27 -7.71 -10.08
CA THR A 326 -0.95 -7.43 -9.53
C THR A 326 -0.52 -8.55 -8.58
N ASN A 327 0.26 -8.23 -7.57
CA ASN A 327 0.83 -9.20 -6.64
C ASN A 327 -0.07 -9.53 -5.43
N LEU A 328 -1.30 -9.02 -5.36
CA LEU A 328 -2.22 -9.28 -4.25
C LEU A 328 -3.29 -10.31 -4.63
N VAL A 329 -3.45 -11.34 -3.79
CA VAL A 329 -4.49 -12.36 -3.89
C VAL A 329 -5.31 -12.32 -2.61
N ILE A 330 -6.59 -11.90 -2.70
CA ILE A 330 -7.48 -11.81 -1.55
C ILE A 330 -8.72 -12.64 -1.84
N PHE A 331 -8.96 -13.65 -1.01
CA PHE A 331 -10.01 -14.64 -1.22
C PHE A 331 -10.63 -15.09 0.09
N ARG A 332 -11.79 -15.72 0.05
CA ARG A 332 -12.41 -16.40 1.19
C ARG A 332 -12.30 -17.90 1.00
N VAL A 333 -12.10 -18.59 2.11
CA VAL A 333 -12.26 -20.04 2.20
C VAL A 333 -13.65 -20.37 2.75
N PRO A 334 -14.14 -21.63 2.68
CA PRO A 334 -15.46 -21.97 3.21
C PRO A 334 -15.69 -21.44 4.61
N ALA A 335 -16.91 -20.97 4.86
CA ALA A 335 -17.27 -20.29 6.10
C ALA A 335 -16.84 -21.06 7.35
N GLY A 336 -16.24 -20.35 8.31
CA GLY A 336 -15.71 -20.91 9.56
C GLY A 336 -14.37 -21.65 9.44
N GLN A 337 -13.82 -21.84 8.23
CA GLN A 337 -12.58 -22.61 8.04
C GLN A 337 -11.32 -21.73 7.99
N ARG A 338 -11.42 -20.38 7.92
CA ARG A 338 -10.27 -19.50 7.77
C ARG A 338 -9.13 -19.76 8.76
N ARG A 339 -9.47 -19.91 10.05
CA ARG A 339 -8.44 -20.18 11.08
C ARG A 339 -7.78 -21.53 10.91
N ALA A 340 -8.56 -22.58 10.62
CA ALA A 340 -8.01 -23.92 10.37
C ALA A 340 -7.13 -23.94 9.13
N PHE A 341 -7.55 -23.28 8.04
CA PHE A 341 -6.78 -23.13 6.81
C PHE A 341 -5.43 -22.44 7.07
N LEU A 342 -5.44 -21.27 7.72
CA LEU A 342 -4.21 -20.53 8.03
C LEU A 342 -3.26 -21.31 8.95
N ASN A 343 -3.79 -22.06 9.92
CA ASN A 343 -2.98 -22.92 10.79
C ASN A 343 -2.34 -24.07 10.00
N ALA A 344 -3.09 -24.75 9.14
CA ALA A 344 -2.58 -25.84 8.31
C ALA A 344 -1.45 -25.36 7.38
N LEU A 345 -1.61 -24.18 6.75
CA LEU A 345 -0.54 -23.58 5.95
C LEU A 345 0.69 -23.26 6.80
N THR A 346 0.48 -22.71 8.00
CA THR A 346 1.59 -22.37 8.92
C THR A 346 2.37 -23.63 9.33
N ASP A 347 1.67 -24.77 9.57
CA ASP A 347 2.30 -26.04 9.89
C ASP A 347 3.14 -26.59 8.71
N ASP A 348 2.76 -26.26 7.47
CA ASP A 348 3.52 -26.55 6.25
C ASP A 348 4.61 -25.49 5.94
N GLY A 349 4.83 -24.51 6.83
CA GLY A 349 5.83 -23.45 6.67
C GLY A 349 5.42 -22.35 5.69
N ILE A 350 4.11 -22.16 5.45
CA ILE A 350 3.55 -21.14 4.56
C ILE A 350 2.76 -20.14 5.38
N LEU A 351 3.09 -18.85 5.24
CA LEU A 351 2.46 -17.78 6.00
C LEU A 351 1.56 -16.93 5.10
N MET A 352 0.30 -16.84 5.45
CA MET A 352 -0.67 -15.87 4.96
C MET A 352 -1.33 -15.16 6.14
N ILE A 353 -2.09 -14.08 5.91
CA ILE A 353 -2.77 -13.36 6.99
C ILE A 353 -4.28 -13.29 6.78
N PRO A 354 -5.04 -13.20 7.88
CA PRO A 354 -6.44 -12.79 7.79
C PRO A 354 -6.54 -11.39 7.18
N PHE A 355 -7.58 -11.16 6.39
CA PHE A 355 -7.90 -9.87 5.78
C PHE A 355 -9.38 -9.57 5.97
N GLY A 356 -9.69 -8.40 6.50
CA GLY A 356 -11.08 -8.09 6.89
C GLY A 356 -11.70 -9.18 7.79
N PRO A 357 -13.03 -9.26 7.84
CA PRO A 357 -13.73 -10.19 8.73
C PRO A 357 -13.51 -11.67 8.40
N GLU A 358 -13.47 -12.04 7.11
CA GLU A 358 -13.54 -13.43 6.68
C GLU A 358 -12.53 -13.83 5.59
N ALA A 359 -11.86 -12.87 4.94
CA ALA A 359 -10.94 -13.16 3.85
C ALA A 359 -9.53 -13.55 4.35
N VAL A 360 -8.75 -14.11 3.44
CA VAL A 360 -7.33 -14.40 3.54
C VAL A 360 -6.60 -13.57 2.51
N ARG A 361 -5.43 -13.03 2.85
CA ARG A 361 -4.55 -12.32 1.94
C ARG A 361 -3.23 -13.04 1.77
N ALA A 362 -2.85 -13.25 0.52
CA ALA A 362 -1.52 -13.63 0.10
C ALA A 362 -0.93 -12.52 -0.78
N VAL A 363 0.35 -12.24 -0.65
CA VAL A 363 1.08 -11.24 -1.45
C VAL A 363 2.36 -11.87 -1.95
N THR A 364 2.53 -11.94 -3.27
CA THR A 364 3.78 -12.39 -3.90
C THR A 364 4.78 -11.25 -3.99
N HIS A 365 6.06 -11.57 -3.90
CA HIS A 365 7.12 -10.57 -3.84
C HIS A 365 8.49 -11.20 -4.10
N TYR A 366 9.53 -10.39 -4.18
CA TYR A 366 10.92 -10.84 -4.30
C TYR A 366 11.28 -11.89 -3.25
N GLY A 367 11.81 -13.03 -3.70
CA GLY A 367 12.14 -14.18 -2.87
C GLY A 367 11.04 -15.23 -2.78
N ILE A 368 9.94 -15.08 -3.53
CA ILE A 368 8.92 -16.10 -3.74
C ILE A 368 9.05 -16.59 -5.18
N GLU A 369 9.47 -17.83 -5.34
CA GLU A 369 9.72 -18.46 -6.65
C GLU A 369 8.51 -19.30 -7.09
N ALA A 370 8.49 -19.71 -8.35
CA ALA A 370 7.40 -20.52 -8.91
C ALA A 370 7.17 -21.83 -8.14
N ASP A 371 8.24 -22.49 -7.69
CA ASP A 371 8.15 -23.72 -6.89
C ASP A 371 7.50 -23.50 -5.52
N ASP A 372 7.71 -22.31 -4.92
CA ASP A 372 7.05 -21.92 -3.66
C ASP A 372 5.54 -21.76 -3.87
N ILE A 373 5.13 -21.27 -5.04
CA ILE A 373 3.71 -21.16 -5.39
C ILE A 373 3.10 -22.54 -5.60
N GLU A 374 3.78 -23.47 -6.27
CA GLU A 374 3.27 -24.85 -6.41
C GLU A 374 3.11 -25.53 -5.03
N ARG A 375 4.08 -25.40 -4.14
CA ARG A 375 3.98 -25.89 -2.75
C ARG A 375 2.81 -25.24 -2.01
N THR A 376 2.59 -23.94 -2.21
CA THR A 376 1.46 -23.21 -1.61
C THR A 376 0.11 -23.72 -2.14
N ILE A 377 0.01 -24.00 -3.44
CA ILE A 377 -1.18 -24.56 -4.08
C ILE A 377 -1.50 -25.95 -3.51
N GLU A 378 -0.49 -26.82 -3.43
CA GLU A 378 -0.66 -28.16 -2.88
C GLU A 378 -1.09 -28.14 -1.41
N ALA A 379 -0.46 -27.31 -0.59
CA ALA A 379 -0.82 -27.14 0.81
C ALA A 379 -2.25 -26.60 0.96
N SER A 380 -2.65 -25.62 0.12
CA SER A 380 -4.01 -25.08 0.11
C SER A 380 -5.04 -26.13 -0.24
N ARG A 381 -4.77 -27.00 -1.25
CA ARG A 381 -5.64 -28.13 -1.60
C ARG A 381 -5.79 -29.09 -0.42
N ARG A 382 -4.70 -29.48 0.24
CA ARG A 382 -4.75 -30.35 1.44
C ARG A 382 -5.57 -29.70 2.56
N ALA A 383 -5.32 -28.44 2.85
CA ALA A 383 -6.00 -27.72 3.93
C ALA A 383 -7.52 -27.60 3.71
N LEU A 384 -7.97 -27.56 2.44
CA LEU A 384 -9.38 -27.54 2.05
C LEU A 384 -9.99 -28.94 1.80
N GLY A 385 -9.23 -30.02 2.01
CA GLY A 385 -9.71 -31.38 1.81
C GLY A 385 -9.94 -31.77 0.35
N VAL A 386 -9.36 -31.03 -0.60
CA VAL A 386 -9.45 -31.34 -2.04
C VAL A 386 -8.49 -32.47 -2.36
N ARG A 387 -9.06 -33.65 -2.75
CA ARG A 387 -8.25 -34.81 -3.18
C ARG A 387 -7.54 -34.45 -4.49
N THR A 388 -6.22 -34.49 -4.51
CA THR A 388 -5.47 -34.55 -5.77
C THR A 388 -5.82 -35.86 -6.47
N ALA A 389 -6.33 -35.79 -7.70
CA ALA A 389 -6.46 -36.97 -8.53
C ALA A 389 -5.03 -37.54 -8.71
N VAL A 390 -4.78 -38.73 -8.15
CA VAL A 390 -3.56 -39.48 -8.44
C VAL A 390 -3.60 -39.80 -9.93
N PRO A 391 -2.58 -39.45 -10.73
CA PRO A 391 -2.52 -39.91 -12.11
C PRO A 391 -2.58 -41.44 -12.07
N VAL A 392 -3.61 -42.03 -12.70
CA VAL A 392 -3.66 -43.45 -12.93
C VAL A 392 -2.51 -43.77 -13.87
N ALA A 393 -1.53 -44.52 -13.38
CA ALA A 393 -0.33 -44.94 -14.12
C ALA A 393 -0.70 -45.85 -15.30
#